data_fe73ff7a1c35943b94013fe20741a1fe
#
_entry.id   fe73ff7a1c35943b94013fe20741a1fe
#
_cell.length_a   1.000
_cell.length_b   1.000
_cell.length_c   1.000
_cell.angle_alpha   90.00
_cell.angle_beta   90.00
_cell.angle_gamma   90.00
#
_symmetry.space_group_name_H-M   'P 1'
#
loop_
_entity.id
_entity.type
_entity.pdbx_description
1 polymer ?
#
loop_
_entity_poly.entity_id
_entity_poly.type
_entity_poly.pdbx_seq_one_letter_code
_entity_poly.pdbx_strand_id
1 'polypeptide(L)'
;MPKTKEQRVISLFSGAGGLDIGFENAGFSIAVAVEIDPSCCDTLKTNRPDVPVINKNIVDVTSDEILQAAKLKPLEAALVIGGPPCQSFSLAGLRKGLDDERGKLLFEFVRIVRETLPFGFVLENVKGLTNWDSGRALKLLIEELSKPIEYNGKSYTYTIAPPKVLNAVDYGVPQYRERLILVGNRKGLEFTYPVPIKESERKTVRDAICGLPEPEAPSEMAQIVA
;
A
#
# COMPACT_ATOMS: atom_id res chain seq x y z
N MET A 1 20.42 9.58 -23.77
CA MET A 1 19.78 10.05 -22.54
C MET A 1 20.25 9.15 -21.40
N PRO A 2 20.66 9.65 -20.25
CA PRO A 2 20.97 8.80 -19.13
C PRO A 2 19.72 7.99 -18.78
N LYS A 3 19.84 6.67 -18.64
CA LYS A 3 18.73 5.83 -18.15
C LYS A 3 18.32 6.38 -16.79
N THR A 4 17.11 6.89 -16.69
CA THR A 4 16.52 7.26 -15.39
C THR A 4 16.61 6.02 -14.50
N LYS A 5 17.18 6.17 -13.31
CA LYS A 5 17.29 5.07 -12.34
C LYS A 5 15.89 4.53 -12.12
N GLU A 6 15.70 3.24 -12.37
CA GLU A 6 14.42 2.56 -12.19
C GLU A 6 13.89 2.81 -10.78
N GLN A 7 12.65 3.29 -10.69
CA GLN A 7 12.03 3.64 -9.40
C GLN A 7 11.39 2.37 -8.81
N ARG A 8 12.18 1.61 -8.05
CA ARG A 8 11.82 0.30 -7.53
C ARG A 8 11.04 0.39 -6.23
N VAL A 9 9.95 -0.35 -6.14
CA VAL A 9 8.97 -0.33 -5.06
C VAL A 9 8.93 -1.69 -4.35
N ILE A 10 8.89 -1.65 -3.02
CA ILE A 10 8.58 -2.80 -2.17
C ILE A 10 7.08 -2.72 -1.85
N SER A 11 6.32 -3.73 -2.25
CA SER A 11 4.89 -3.83 -2.00
C SER A 11 4.61 -4.77 -0.84
N LEU A 12 3.90 -4.29 0.17
CA LEU A 12 3.51 -5.05 1.36
C LEU A 12 2.00 -5.18 1.41
N PHE A 13 1.49 -6.31 1.89
CA PHE A 13 0.06 -6.59 1.91
C PHE A 13 -0.55 -6.41 0.51
N SER A 14 0.14 -6.95 -0.49
CA SER A 14 -0.07 -6.63 -1.89
C SER A 14 -1.44 -7.07 -2.41
N GLY A 15 -2.11 -8.03 -1.75
CA GLY A 15 -3.33 -8.63 -2.26
C GLY A 15 -3.11 -9.16 -3.68
N ALA A 16 -4.08 -9.02 -4.55
CA ALA A 16 -3.97 -9.35 -5.97
C ALA A 16 -3.23 -8.26 -6.81
N GLY A 17 -2.58 -7.29 -6.16
CA GLY A 17 -1.76 -6.28 -6.83
C GLY A 17 -2.52 -5.03 -7.29
N GLY A 18 -3.66 -4.70 -6.68
CA GLY A 18 -4.45 -3.53 -7.10
C GLY A 18 -3.69 -2.21 -6.89
N LEU A 19 -3.02 -2.04 -5.75
CA LEU A 19 -2.19 -0.87 -5.48
C LEU A 19 -0.97 -0.84 -6.41
N ASP A 20 -0.35 -2.01 -6.63
CA ASP A 20 0.82 -2.19 -7.49
C ASP A 20 0.57 -1.70 -8.91
N ILE A 21 -0.59 -2.07 -9.51
CA ILE A 21 -1.01 -1.61 -10.85
C ILE A 21 -1.02 -0.07 -10.92
N GLY A 22 -1.52 0.59 -9.87
CA GLY A 22 -1.56 2.04 -9.82
C GLY A 22 -0.15 2.66 -9.87
N PHE A 23 0.81 2.08 -9.13
CA PHE A 23 2.20 2.54 -9.14
C PHE A 23 2.92 2.19 -10.44
N GLU A 24 2.69 1.01 -11.02
CA GLU A 24 3.24 0.63 -12.33
C GLU A 24 2.76 1.58 -13.43
N ASN A 25 1.48 1.93 -13.44
CA ASN A 25 0.92 2.93 -14.38
C ASN A 25 1.51 4.33 -14.18
N ALA A 26 2.02 4.63 -12.99
CA ALA A 26 2.74 5.87 -12.69
C ALA A 26 4.24 5.81 -13.01
N GLY A 27 4.73 4.69 -13.59
CA GLY A 27 6.13 4.53 -14.03
C GLY A 27 7.07 3.95 -12.96
N PHE A 28 6.53 3.41 -11.87
CA PHE A 28 7.31 2.65 -10.90
C PHE A 28 7.43 1.19 -11.31
N SER A 29 8.42 0.47 -10.75
CA SER A 29 8.58 -0.97 -10.93
C SER A 29 8.46 -1.68 -9.59
N ILE A 30 7.56 -2.66 -9.48
CA ILE A 30 7.47 -3.49 -8.29
C ILE A 30 8.68 -4.42 -8.21
N ALA A 31 9.48 -4.26 -7.17
CA ALA A 31 10.71 -5.04 -6.98
C ALA A 31 10.47 -6.34 -6.22
N VAL A 32 9.48 -6.36 -5.34
CA VAL A 32 9.04 -7.52 -4.55
C VAL A 32 7.63 -7.25 -4.03
N ALA A 33 6.83 -8.30 -3.92
CA ALA A 33 5.53 -8.28 -3.27
C ALA A 33 5.54 -9.24 -2.07
N VAL A 34 4.93 -8.82 -0.95
CA VAL A 34 4.75 -9.64 0.25
C VAL A 34 3.27 -9.78 0.52
N GLU A 35 2.78 -11.02 0.52
CA GLU A 35 1.36 -11.33 0.69
C GLU A 35 1.20 -12.68 1.41
N ILE A 36 0.21 -12.76 2.30
CA ILE A 36 -0.06 -13.98 3.07
C ILE A 36 -1.04 -14.93 2.34
N ASP A 37 -1.98 -14.37 1.58
CA ASP A 37 -3.02 -15.16 0.89
C ASP A 37 -2.45 -15.87 -0.35
N PRO A 38 -2.48 -17.23 -0.40
CA PRO A 38 -1.95 -17.98 -1.53
C PRO A 38 -2.65 -17.65 -2.86
N SER A 39 -3.96 -17.41 -2.87
CA SER A 39 -4.72 -17.12 -4.09
C SER A 39 -4.33 -15.76 -4.67
N CYS A 40 -4.09 -14.78 -3.79
CA CYS A 40 -3.53 -13.48 -4.18
C CYS A 40 -2.12 -13.63 -4.74
N CYS A 41 -1.28 -14.46 -4.09
CA CYS A 41 0.07 -14.73 -4.56
C CYS A 41 0.09 -15.40 -5.94
N ASP A 42 -0.82 -16.34 -6.20
CA ASP A 42 -0.93 -16.99 -7.50
C ASP A 42 -1.37 -16.00 -8.58
N THR A 43 -2.29 -15.11 -8.26
CA THR A 43 -2.68 -13.99 -9.14
C THR A 43 -1.49 -13.08 -9.44
N LEU A 44 -0.70 -12.71 -8.44
CA LEU A 44 0.50 -11.88 -8.62
C LEU A 44 1.53 -12.57 -9.52
N LYS A 45 1.84 -13.84 -9.29
CA LYS A 45 2.80 -14.62 -10.08
C LYS A 45 2.34 -14.79 -11.52
N THR A 46 1.04 -15.01 -11.74
CA THR A 46 0.46 -15.15 -13.08
C THR A 46 0.56 -13.85 -13.88
N ASN A 47 0.21 -12.73 -13.25
CA ASN A 47 0.18 -11.43 -13.92
C ASN A 47 1.55 -10.74 -13.99
N ARG A 48 2.50 -11.11 -13.09
CA ARG A 48 3.84 -10.52 -12.96
C ARG A 48 4.89 -11.59 -12.70
N PRO A 49 5.17 -12.46 -13.67
CA PRO A 49 6.09 -13.61 -13.47
C PRO A 49 7.51 -13.19 -13.10
N ASP A 50 7.92 -11.96 -13.43
CA ASP A 50 9.25 -11.43 -13.15
C ASP A 50 9.37 -10.79 -11.76
N VAL A 51 8.26 -10.61 -11.03
CA VAL A 51 8.23 -10.01 -9.70
C VAL A 51 8.31 -11.11 -8.63
N PRO A 52 9.34 -11.11 -7.77
CA PRO A 52 9.38 -12.03 -6.64
C PRO A 52 8.19 -11.81 -5.70
N VAL A 53 7.51 -12.91 -5.34
CA VAL A 53 6.37 -12.90 -4.39
C VAL A 53 6.75 -13.74 -3.17
N ILE A 54 6.81 -13.09 -2.01
CA ILE A 54 7.03 -13.72 -0.71
C ILE A 54 5.66 -14.07 -0.13
N ASN A 55 5.29 -15.35 -0.18
CA ASN A 55 4.03 -15.84 0.37
C ASN A 55 4.20 -16.22 1.85
N LYS A 56 4.20 -15.23 2.72
CA LYS A 56 4.36 -15.38 4.17
C LYS A 56 3.58 -14.32 4.93
N ASN A 57 3.31 -14.59 6.22
CA ASN A 57 2.89 -13.54 7.13
C ASN A 57 4.04 -12.53 7.31
N ILE A 58 3.74 -11.24 7.23
CA ILE A 58 4.75 -10.16 7.32
C ILE A 58 5.54 -10.19 8.64
N VAL A 59 4.95 -10.70 9.72
CA VAL A 59 5.65 -10.84 11.02
C VAL A 59 6.78 -11.87 10.97
N ASP A 60 6.72 -12.81 10.03
CA ASP A 60 7.72 -13.88 9.83
C ASP A 60 8.72 -13.53 8.71
N VAL A 61 8.61 -12.33 8.13
CA VAL A 61 9.48 -11.87 7.03
C VAL A 61 10.47 -10.85 7.56
N THR A 62 11.75 -11.08 7.35
CA THR A 62 12.79 -10.11 7.69
C THR A 62 12.96 -9.08 6.59
N SER A 63 13.43 -7.88 6.94
CA SER A 63 13.75 -6.84 5.96
C SER A 63 14.89 -7.28 5.03
N ASP A 64 15.83 -8.08 5.52
CA ASP A 64 16.92 -8.64 4.71
C ASP A 64 16.36 -9.61 3.64
N GLU A 65 15.39 -10.47 3.99
CA GLU A 65 14.71 -11.34 3.03
C GLU A 65 14.01 -10.52 1.92
N ILE A 66 13.31 -9.44 2.30
CA ILE A 66 12.66 -8.53 1.35
C ILE A 66 13.69 -7.87 0.44
N LEU A 67 14.75 -7.30 1.01
CA LEU A 67 15.79 -6.62 0.26
C LEU A 67 16.53 -7.57 -0.68
N GLN A 68 16.82 -8.79 -0.24
CA GLN A 68 17.45 -9.82 -1.06
C GLN A 68 16.55 -10.21 -2.24
N ALA A 69 15.27 -10.49 -2.00
CA ALA A 69 14.32 -10.80 -3.05
C ALA A 69 14.16 -9.64 -4.04
N ALA A 70 14.11 -8.41 -3.54
CA ALA A 70 14.07 -7.20 -4.34
C ALA A 70 15.40 -6.90 -5.06
N LYS A 71 16.51 -7.56 -4.73
CA LYS A 71 17.87 -7.21 -5.19
C LYS A 71 18.20 -5.74 -4.91
N LEU A 72 17.90 -5.29 -3.70
CA LEU A 72 18.12 -3.93 -3.20
C LEU A 72 18.91 -3.97 -1.90
N LYS A 73 19.51 -2.83 -1.56
CA LYS A 73 20.10 -2.54 -0.24
C LYS A 73 19.26 -1.46 0.45
N PRO A 74 19.42 -1.29 1.76
CA PRO A 74 18.82 -0.13 2.43
C PRO A 74 19.17 1.17 1.70
N LEU A 75 18.23 2.11 1.66
CA LEU A 75 18.28 3.40 0.95
C LEU A 75 18.07 3.32 -0.58
N GLU A 76 17.97 2.16 -1.19
CA GLU A 76 17.85 2.02 -2.65
C GLU A 76 16.40 1.92 -3.15
N ALA A 77 15.45 1.48 -2.34
CA ALA A 77 14.04 1.47 -2.71
C ALA A 77 13.53 2.91 -2.91
N ALA A 78 12.78 3.12 -3.99
CA ALA A 78 12.07 4.37 -4.20
C ALA A 78 10.94 4.52 -3.18
N LEU A 79 10.12 3.49 -3.04
CA LEU A 79 9.00 3.49 -2.10
C LEU A 79 8.84 2.13 -1.42
N VAL A 80 8.27 2.17 -0.21
CA VAL A 80 7.52 1.07 0.40
C VAL A 80 6.05 1.45 0.33
N ILE A 81 5.24 0.60 -0.27
CA ILE A 81 3.79 0.80 -0.36
C ILE A 81 3.06 -0.34 0.35
N GLY A 82 1.85 -0.09 0.85
CA GLY A 82 1.04 -1.16 1.42
C GLY A 82 -0.25 -0.70 2.06
N GLY A 83 -1.20 -1.65 2.11
CA GLY A 83 -2.48 -1.50 2.78
C GLY A 83 -2.63 -2.55 3.88
N PRO A 84 -1.97 -2.41 5.04
CA PRO A 84 -2.12 -3.38 6.13
C PRO A 84 -3.59 -3.52 6.52
N PRO A 85 -4.09 -4.76 6.71
CA PRO A 85 -5.50 -4.98 6.98
C PRO A 85 -5.92 -4.35 8.31
N CYS A 86 -7.02 -3.60 8.24
CA CYS A 86 -7.73 -3.11 9.40
C CYS A 86 -8.86 -4.09 9.68
N GLN A 87 -8.59 -5.21 10.33
CA GLN A 87 -9.64 -6.16 10.67
C GLN A 87 -10.65 -5.49 11.59
N SER A 88 -11.93 -5.70 11.29
CA SER A 88 -13.09 -5.05 11.91
C SER A 88 -12.96 -4.94 13.44
N PHE A 89 -12.98 -3.69 13.92
CA PHE A 89 -13.01 -3.38 15.34
C PHE A 89 -14.37 -3.81 15.91
N SER A 90 -14.44 -5.00 16.50
CA SER A 90 -15.57 -5.28 17.39
C SER A 90 -15.38 -4.44 18.66
N LEU A 91 -16.44 -3.76 19.09
CA LEU A 91 -16.46 -2.96 20.32
C LEU A 91 -15.98 -3.70 21.59
N ALA A 92 -15.84 -5.03 21.53
CA ALA A 92 -15.35 -5.86 22.62
C ALA A 92 -13.80 -5.84 22.78
N GLY A 93 -13.03 -5.41 21.77
CA GLY A 93 -11.55 -5.32 21.79
C GLY A 93 -10.97 -3.99 22.27
N LEU A 94 -11.79 -3.00 22.53
CA LEU A 94 -11.42 -1.61 22.84
C LEU A 94 -10.60 -1.38 24.13
N ARG A 95 -10.32 -2.42 24.92
CA ARG A 95 -9.61 -2.28 26.21
C ARG A 95 -8.14 -2.68 26.22
N LYS A 96 -7.58 -3.19 25.11
CA LYS A 96 -6.21 -3.74 25.10
C LYS A 96 -5.14 -2.89 24.38
N GLY A 97 -5.47 -1.73 23.86
CA GLY A 97 -4.45 -0.80 23.32
C GLY A 97 -3.56 -1.42 22.21
N LEU A 98 -2.26 -1.16 22.26
CA LEU A 98 -1.23 -1.63 21.33
C LEU A 98 -0.96 -3.14 21.38
N ASP A 99 -1.49 -3.85 22.37
CA ASP A 99 -1.36 -5.31 22.52
C ASP A 99 -2.34 -6.10 21.63
N ASP A 100 -3.23 -5.42 20.90
CA ASP A 100 -4.11 -6.07 19.94
C ASP A 100 -3.32 -6.51 18.69
N GLU A 101 -3.42 -7.79 18.30
CA GLU A 101 -2.77 -8.36 17.12
C GLU A 101 -3.00 -7.55 15.84
N ARG A 102 -4.07 -6.78 15.79
CA ARG A 102 -4.48 -5.91 14.68
C ARG A 102 -3.65 -4.65 14.55
N GLY A 103 -3.18 -4.09 15.66
CA GLY A 103 -2.22 -2.98 15.69
C GLY A 103 -0.84 -3.42 15.21
N LYS A 104 -0.47 -4.69 15.44
CA LYS A 104 0.83 -5.23 15.07
C LYS A 104 1.14 -5.08 13.57
N LEU A 105 0.17 -5.35 12.69
CA LEU A 105 0.39 -5.29 11.24
C LEU A 105 0.68 -3.87 10.71
N LEU A 106 0.09 -2.83 11.32
CA LEU A 106 0.46 -1.44 11.05
C LEU A 106 1.91 -1.17 11.44
N PHE A 107 2.36 -1.69 12.58
CA PHE A 107 3.73 -1.53 13.05
C PHE A 107 4.73 -2.40 12.28
N GLU A 108 4.30 -3.51 11.68
CA GLU A 108 5.13 -4.24 10.72
C GLU A 108 5.42 -3.41 9.46
N PHE A 109 4.44 -2.67 8.95
CA PHE A 109 4.71 -1.70 7.88
C PHE A 109 5.75 -0.66 8.32
N VAL A 110 5.60 -0.10 9.52
CA VAL A 110 6.59 0.84 10.09
C VAL A 110 7.97 0.20 10.18
N ARG A 111 8.06 -1.03 10.70
CA ARG A 111 9.32 -1.79 10.82
C ARG A 111 10.02 -1.88 9.47
N ILE A 112 9.32 -2.35 8.43
CA ILE A 112 9.92 -2.49 7.10
C ILE A 112 10.37 -1.14 6.53
N VAL A 113 9.57 -0.07 6.67
CA VAL A 113 9.99 1.28 6.25
C VAL A 113 11.26 1.72 6.97
N ARG A 114 11.35 1.50 8.28
CA ARG A 114 12.49 1.93 9.09
C ARG A 114 13.76 1.12 8.80
N GLU A 115 13.63 -0.19 8.55
CA GLU A 115 14.75 -1.09 8.29
C GLU A 115 15.26 -1.02 6.85
N THR A 116 14.36 -0.83 5.87
CA THR A 116 14.76 -0.72 4.45
C THR A 116 15.13 0.69 4.01
N LEU A 117 14.76 1.72 4.80
CA LEU A 117 15.06 3.14 4.53
C LEU A 117 14.74 3.57 3.08
N PRO A 118 13.51 3.35 2.54
CA PRO A 118 13.16 3.79 1.20
C PRO A 118 13.25 5.31 1.07
N PHE A 119 13.27 5.84 -0.15
CA PHE A 119 13.16 7.29 -0.36
C PHE A 119 11.87 7.85 0.24
N GLY A 120 10.75 7.12 0.09
CA GLY A 120 9.47 7.46 0.69
C GLY A 120 8.61 6.23 0.93
N PHE A 121 7.42 6.45 1.45
CA PHE A 121 6.42 5.41 1.66
C PHE A 121 5.01 5.93 1.39
N VAL A 122 4.12 5.01 1.04
CA VAL A 122 2.68 5.26 0.93
C VAL A 122 1.93 4.15 1.66
N LEU A 123 1.21 4.52 2.71
CA LEU A 123 0.34 3.62 3.45
C LEU A 123 -1.12 3.96 3.12
N GLU A 124 -1.86 2.95 2.68
CA GLU A 124 -3.31 3.01 2.51
C GLU A 124 -4.01 2.31 3.67
N ASN A 125 -5.13 2.87 4.12
CA ASN A 125 -5.99 2.20 5.09
C ASN A 125 -7.44 2.67 4.98
N VAL A 126 -8.34 2.04 5.71
CA VAL A 126 -9.74 2.50 5.79
C VAL A 126 -9.84 3.82 6.54
N LYS A 127 -10.85 4.64 6.20
CA LYS A 127 -11.15 5.90 6.91
C LYS A 127 -11.25 5.73 8.43
N GLY A 128 -11.75 4.56 8.89
CA GLY A 128 -11.91 4.27 10.31
C GLY A 128 -10.62 4.41 11.15
N LEU A 129 -9.43 4.29 10.54
CA LEU A 129 -8.16 4.49 11.23
C LEU A 129 -8.02 5.93 11.79
N THR A 130 -8.64 6.92 11.16
CA THR A 130 -8.59 8.31 11.63
C THR A 130 -9.25 8.50 12.99
N ASN A 131 -10.26 7.68 13.31
CA ASN A 131 -11.05 7.78 14.53
C ASN A 131 -10.75 6.65 15.52
N TRP A 132 -9.91 5.70 15.15
CA TRP A 132 -9.58 4.58 16.02
C TRP A 132 -8.90 5.04 17.29
N ASP A 133 -9.44 4.59 18.43
CA ASP A 133 -9.00 4.99 19.77
C ASP A 133 -8.89 6.53 19.89
N SER A 134 -9.93 7.23 19.43
CA SER A 134 -9.96 8.70 19.40
C SER A 134 -8.80 9.32 18.61
N GLY A 135 -8.35 8.66 17.54
CA GLY A 135 -7.24 9.10 16.68
C GLY A 135 -5.85 8.78 17.22
N ARG A 136 -5.74 8.12 18.39
CA ARG A 136 -4.47 7.80 19.02
C ARG A 136 -3.62 6.85 18.18
N ALA A 137 -4.24 5.86 17.51
CA ALA A 137 -3.53 4.90 16.68
C ALA A 137 -2.80 5.57 15.51
N LEU A 138 -3.49 6.46 14.78
CA LEU A 138 -2.89 7.21 13.69
C LEU A 138 -1.77 8.14 14.18
N LYS A 139 -1.97 8.79 15.33
CA LYS A 139 -0.95 9.64 15.94
C LYS A 139 0.32 8.85 16.29
N LEU A 140 0.19 7.70 16.94
CA LEU A 140 1.32 6.83 17.28
C LEU A 140 2.04 6.32 16.02
N LEU A 141 1.28 5.95 14.98
CA LEU A 141 1.85 5.52 13.70
C LEU A 141 2.74 6.62 13.09
N ILE A 142 2.25 7.86 13.08
CA ILE A 142 3.00 9.02 12.58
C ILE A 142 4.22 9.30 13.46
N GLU A 143 4.08 9.24 14.77
CA GLU A 143 5.19 9.41 15.71
C GLU A 143 6.30 8.40 15.48
N GLU A 144 5.96 7.10 15.34
CA GLU A 144 6.94 6.04 15.08
C GLU A 144 7.65 6.19 13.72
N LEU A 145 6.91 6.58 12.67
CA LEU A 145 7.49 6.84 11.34
C LEU A 145 8.38 8.10 11.33
N SER A 146 8.15 9.05 12.22
CA SER A 146 8.92 10.31 12.31
C SER A 146 10.16 10.21 13.17
N LYS A 147 10.31 9.14 13.98
CA LYS A 147 11.49 8.98 14.84
C LYS A 147 12.77 8.85 14.01
N PRO A 148 13.88 9.44 14.44
CA PRO A 148 15.19 9.28 13.80
C PRO A 148 15.57 7.79 13.66
N ILE A 149 16.28 7.50 12.60
CA ILE A 149 16.80 6.17 12.28
C ILE A 149 18.29 6.30 12.04
N GLU A 150 19.09 5.67 12.87
CA GLU A 150 20.54 5.65 12.71
C GLU A 150 20.96 4.50 11.78
N TYR A 151 21.67 4.84 10.70
CA TYR A 151 22.19 3.86 9.76
C TYR A 151 23.53 4.31 9.17
N ASN A 152 24.56 3.48 9.29
CA ASN A 152 25.91 3.76 8.81
C ASN A 152 26.47 5.13 9.28
N GLY A 153 26.26 5.46 10.56
CA GLY A 153 26.73 6.71 11.18
C GLY A 153 26.01 7.98 10.72
N LYS A 154 24.84 7.83 10.07
CA LYS A 154 23.99 8.95 9.65
C LYS A 154 22.58 8.78 10.21
N SER A 155 21.98 9.90 10.56
CA SER A 155 20.59 9.96 11.02
C SER A 155 19.65 10.29 9.86
N TYR A 156 18.55 9.55 9.76
CA TYR A 156 17.50 9.72 8.75
C TYR A 156 16.16 9.93 9.42
N THR A 157 15.36 10.84 8.91
CA THR A 157 13.99 11.10 9.37
C THR A 157 13.05 11.18 8.17
N TYR A 158 11.79 10.84 8.39
CA TYR A 158 10.74 11.03 7.38
C TYR A 158 9.94 12.29 7.70
N THR A 159 9.76 13.13 6.69
CA THR A 159 8.75 14.19 6.68
C THR A 159 7.46 13.59 6.17
N ILE A 160 6.40 13.68 6.96
CA ILE A 160 5.11 13.06 6.67
C ILE A 160 4.11 14.15 6.32
N ALA A 161 3.48 14.02 5.16
CA ALA A 161 2.39 14.90 4.76
C ALA A 161 1.17 14.72 5.67
N PRO A 162 0.38 15.76 5.94
CA PRO A 162 -0.87 15.62 6.69
C PRO A 162 -1.73 14.50 6.09
N PRO A 163 -2.16 13.51 6.88
CA PRO A 163 -2.97 12.40 6.38
C PRO A 163 -4.26 12.90 5.73
N LYS A 164 -4.67 12.28 4.62
CA LYS A 164 -5.88 12.68 3.92
C LYS A 164 -6.75 11.48 3.59
N VAL A 165 -8.05 11.61 3.83
CA VAL A 165 -9.05 10.64 3.33
C VAL A 165 -9.44 11.05 1.93
N LEU A 166 -9.22 10.15 0.97
CA LEU A 166 -9.58 10.32 -0.43
C LEU A 166 -10.75 9.38 -0.76
N ASN A 167 -11.66 9.82 -1.62
CA ASN A 167 -12.73 8.98 -2.12
C ASN A 167 -12.46 8.61 -3.57
N ALA A 168 -12.42 7.32 -3.89
CA ALA A 168 -12.05 6.82 -5.21
C ALA A 168 -12.94 7.40 -6.34
N VAL A 169 -14.22 7.70 -6.05
CA VAL A 169 -15.12 8.32 -7.04
C VAL A 169 -14.64 9.67 -7.52
N ASP A 170 -13.89 10.40 -6.68
CA ASP A 170 -13.34 11.72 -7.00
C ASP A 170 -12.09 11.65 -7.90
N TYR A 171 -11.66 10.42 -8.25
CA TYR A 171 -10.48 10.12 -9.07
C TYR A 171 -10.82 9.20 -10.25
N GLY A 172 -12.09 9.18 -10.67
CA GLY A 172 -12.55 8.48 -11.87
C GLY A 172 -12.93 7.01 -11.69
N VAL A 173 -12.92 6.50 -10.45
CA VAL A 173 -13.40 5.14 -10.14
C VAL A 173 -14.91 5.19 -9.87
N PRO A 174 -15.75 4.35 -10.50
CA PRO A 174 -17.21 4.35 -10.30
C PRO A 174 -17.61 3.67 -8.98
N GLN A 175 -16.96 4.04 -7.89
CA GLN A 175 -17.19 3.48 -6.57
C GLN A 175 -16.98 4.52 -5.47
N TYR A 176 -17.93 4.65 -4.56
CA TYR A 176 -17.73 5.38 -3.31
C TYR A 176 -16.85 4.51 -2.39
N ARG A 177 -15.55 4.86 -2.32
CA ARG A 177 -14.57 4.14 -1.52
C ARG A 177 -13.60 5.12 -0.86
N GLU A 178 -13.86 5.43 0.40
CA GLU A 178 -13.02 6.31 1.19
C GLU A 178 -11.81 5.55 1.76
N ARG A 179 -10.61 6.11 1.54
CA ARG A 179 -9.36 5.55 2.06
C ARG A 179 -8.48 6.65 2.63
N LEU A 180 -7.94 6.35 3.80
CA LEU A 180 -6.86 7.15 4.38
C LEU A 180 -5.58 6.86 3.61
N ILE A 181 -4.92 7.91 3.16
CA ILE A 181 -3.61 7.85 2.53
C ILE A 181 -2.63 8.63 3.41
N LEU A 182 -1.52 7.97 3.76
CA LEU A 182 -0.41 8.54 4.50
C LEU A 182 0.85 8.44 3.66
N VAL A 183 1.49 9.58 3.41
CA VAL A 183 2.68 9.68 2.57
C VAL A 183 3.82 10.31 3.36
N GLY A 184 5.00 9.74 3.27
CA GLY A 184 6.20 10.32 3.85
C GLY A 184 7.43 10.14 2.95
N ASN A 185 8.41 11.04 3.11
CA ASN A 185 9.69 10.94 2.43
C ASN A 185 10.84 11.42 3.32
N ARG A 186 12.06 10.88 3.08
CA ARG A 186 13.24 11.20 3.89
C ARG A 186 14.05 12.39 3.37
N LYS A 187 13.53 13.15 2.40
CA LYS A 187 14.20 14.32 1.81
C LYS A 187 13.54 15.65 2.15
N GLY A 188 12.49 15.64 2.96
CA GLY A 188 11.77 16.85 3.33
C GLY A 188 10.99 17.49 2.18
N LEU A 189 10.67 16.71 1.13
CA LEU A 189 9.92 17.23 0.01
C LEU A 189 8.46 17.42 0.39
N GLU A 190 7.90 18.55 0.01
CA GLU A 190 6.45 18.75 0.09
C GLU A 190 5.72 17.76 -0.81
N PHE A 191 4.63 17.21 -0.29
CA PHE A 191 3.74 16.33 -1.03
C PHE A 191 2.36 16.97 -1.12
N THR A 192 1.85 17.09 -2.33
CA THR A 192 0.50 17.60 -2.60
C THR A 192 -0.37 16.46 -3.12
N TYR A 193 -1.49 16.23 -2.44
CA TYR A 193 -2.49 15.27 -2.91
C TYR A 193 -3.12 15.73 -4.22
N PRO A 194 -3.46 14.78 -5.11
CA PRO A 194 -4.11 15.11 -6.37
C PRO A 194 -5.44 15.86 -6.14
N VAL A 195 -5.77 16.74 -7.07
CA VAL A 195 -7.02 17.48 -7.05
C VAL A 195 -8.16 16.56 -7.51
N PRO A 196 -9.28 16.50 -6.76
CA PRO A 196 -10.45 15.73 -7.19
C PRO A 196 -11.01 16.25 -8.51
N ILE A 197 -11.58 15.36 -9.34
CA ILE A 197 -12.38 15.72 -10.50
C ILE A 197 -13.69 16.40 -10.05
N LYS A 198 -14.31 17.16 -10.94
CA LYS A 198 -15.63 17.76 -10.66
C LYS A 198 -16.69 16.67 -10.49
N GLU A 199 -17.70 16.93 -9.70
CA GLU A 199 -18.78 15.98 -9.47
C GLU A 199 -19.48 15.57 -10.77
N SER A 200 -19.64 16.50 -11.70
CA SER A 200 -20.21 16.25 -13.03
C SER A 200 -19.37 15.34 -13.93
N GLU A 201 -18.11 15.12 -13.58
CA GLU A 201 -17.16 14.28 -14.33
C GLU A 201 -17.00 12.88 -13.70
N ARG A 202 -17.67 12.63 -12.56
CA ARG A 202 -17.67 11.32 -11.89
C ARG A 202 -18.30 10.27 -12.77
N LYS A 203 -17.63 9.12 -12.85
CA LYS A 203 -18.16 7.95 -13.57
C LYS A 203 -19.16 7.20 -12.71
N THR A 204 -20.20 6.69 -13.35
CA THR A 204 -21.20 5.80 -12.74
C THR A 204 -20.82 4.33 -12.99
N VAL A 205 -21.42 3.40 -12.25
CA VAL A 205 -21.30 1.96 -12.51
C VAL A 205 -21.78 1.65 -13.94
N ARG A 206 -22.87 2.31 -14.39
CA ARG A 206 -23.38 2.15 -15.75
C ARG A 206 -22.32 2.50 -16.80
N ASP A 207 -21.58 3.61 -16.61
CA ASP A 207 -20.51 4.00 -17.55
C ASP A 207 -19.38 2.97 -17.63
N ALA A 208 -19.16 2.25 -16.54
CA ALA A 208 -18.09 1.24 -16.47
C ALA A 208 -18.49 -0.10 -17.11
N ILE A 209 -19.77 -0.48 -17.07
CA ILE A 209 -20.21 -1.82 -17.48
C ILE A 209 -21.12 -1.83 -18.70
N CYS A 210 -21.59 -0.68 -19.22
CA CYS A 210 -22.55 -0.64 -20.34
C CYS A 210 -22.01 -1.22 -21.65
N GLY A 211 -20.70 -1.38 -21.78
CA GLY A 211 -20.05 -2.00 -22.93
C GLY A 211 -19.73 -3.50 -22.75
N LEU A 212 -20.07 -4.08 -21.60
CA LEU A 212 -19.87 -5.52 -21.38
C LEU A 212 -20.99 -6.31 -22.06
N PRO A 213 -20.71 -7.54 -22.51
CA PRO A 213 -21.76 -8.43 -23.04
C PRO A 213 -22.79 -8.73 -21.96
N GLU A 214 -24.00 -9.13 -22.41
CA GLU A 214 -25.06 -9.57 -21.49
C GLU A 214 -24.55 -10.70 -20.58
N PRO A 215 -24.98 -10.77 -19.31
CA PRO A 215 -24.48 -11.76 -18.35
C PRO A 215 -24.64 -13.22 -18.78
N GLU A 216 -25.62 -13.50 -19.64
CA GLU A 216 -25.91 -14.85 -20.17
C GLU A 216 -25.05 -15.19 -21.39
N ALA A 217 -24.33 -14.24 -21.97
CA ALA A 217 -23.43 -14.50 -23.07
C ALA A 217 -22.19 -15.25 -22.56
N PRO A 218 -21.82 -16.41 -23.19
CA PRO A 218 -20.59 -17.13 -22.78
C PRO A 218 -19.39 -16.22 -22.94
N SER A 219 -18.72 -15.87 -21.85
CA SER A 219 -17.44 -15.18 -21.92
C SER A 219 -16.31 -16.21 -22.03
N GLU A 220 -15.23 -15.88 -22.73
CA GLU A 220 -14.02 -16.74 -22.75
C GLU A 220 -13.50 -17.01 -21.33
N MET A 221 -13.65 -16.05 -20.41
CA MET A 221 -13.27 -16.19 -19.01
C MET A 221 -14.19 -17.17 -18.24
N ALA A 222 -15.48 -17.25 -18.55
CA ALA A 222 -16.39 -18.21 -17.92
C ALA A 222 -16.07 -19.67 -18.32
N GLN A 223 -15.40 -19.90 -19.45
CA GLN A 223 -14.98 -21.22 -19.91
C GLN A 223 -13.71 -21.73 -19.19
N ILE A 224 -12.94 -20.84 -18.55
CA ILE A 224 -11.71 -21.20 -17.83
C ILE A 224 -12.01 -21.64 -16.38
N VAL A 225 -13.18 -21.30 -15.84
CA VAL A 225 -13.58 -21.55 -14.43
C VAL A 225 -14.60 -22.69 -14.30
N ALA A 226 -15.07 -23.25 -15.39
CA ALA A 226 -15.94 -24.43 -15.45
C ALA A 226 -15.11 -25.71 -15.73
#